data_709126e06be8304efa056d0ba7fa41aa
#
_entry.id   709126e06be8304efa056d0ba7fa41aa
#
_cell.length_a   1.000
_cell.length_b   1.000
_cell.length_c   1.000
_cell.angle_alpha   90.00
_cell.angle_beta   90.00
_cell.angle_gamma   90.00
#
_symmetry.space_group_name_H-M   'P 1'
#
loop_
_entity.id
_entity.type
_entity.pdbx_description
1 polymer ?
#
loop_
_entity_poly.entity_id
_entity_poly.type
_entity_poly.pdbx_seq_one_letter_code
_entity_poly.pdbx_strand_id
1 'polypeptide(L)'
;MGMNDDDFLFREETPEHPAGASAIPIQPWLILIVDDDPEVHTMTRLVMKKFTYRDRPVQFLSAYSAEEALQILRSDPGIAMILLDVVMETDDAGLRLVPRIRDELKNEQVRIILRTGQPGQAPEDDVIRSYDINDYKAKTELTAQKLGTATVAALRSYEHITELIRSRRGMERIIEASGNLFTLRALDYFAEALLRELARVLDLPLDGLVCVPRGNARTDAQILAASGRHEGMAGLPLAHSVDAGLAARIMAVLNNGAHYYDEQNLIIWFPTADGRHAAACLHTGRRLDRLERRLAEVMAGKIAVGFDNIQLYEQIKRAHKATVIALAGMAEYKDPDGGGDHVLRLSRLVTEIAFAMRSQPEGAALIDDEFLDLIAMGSMLYDIGMVGVPDRVIMKQSVLDEEERRQMEMHCERGATILEKASRMVEGSNYLSFGASIARFHQERWDGSGYPRGVKGADIPLAARIVAVADVYDALTHRRTWRPAVPLAEALRMITDGAGTQFDPAVVEAFFQVMKLRGRMR
;
A
#
# COMPACT_ATOMS: atom_id res chain seq x y z
N MET A 1 14.15 -41.13 -17.58
CA MET A 1 15.21 -40.97 -16.57
C MET A 1 14.65 -39.95 -15.60
N GLY A 2 14.18 -40.44 -14.45
CA GLY A 2 13.49 -39.63 -13.46
C GLY A 2 14.47 -38.81 -12.64
N MET A 3 14.15 -37.53 -12.46
CA MET A 3 14.75 -36.69 -11.44
C MET A 3 13.88 -36.79 -10.18
N ASN A 4 14.44 -37.19 -9.08
CA ASN A 4 13.81 -37.27 -7.78
C ASN A 4 13.63 -35.89 -7.18
N ASP A 5 12.41 -35.58 -6.75
CA ASP A 5 11.97 -34.31 -6.13
C ASP A 5 12.37 -34.14 -4.64
N ASP A 6 13.18 -35.02 -4.07
CA ASP A 6 13.46 -35.06 -2.63
C ASP A 6 14.76 -34.38 -2.16
N ASP A 7 15.52 -33.75 -3.06
CA ASP A 7 16.87 -33.21 -2.74
C ASP A 7 16.92 -31.73 -2.28
N PHE A 8 15.76 -31.10 -2.03
CA PHE A 8 15.72 -29.66 -1.71
C PHE A 8 15.52 -29.30 -0.23
N LEU A 9 15.41 -30.26 0.69
CA LEU A 9 14.97 -29.94 2.05
C LEU A 9 16.07 -29.89 3.13
N PHE A 10 17.29 -30.34 2.88
CA PHE A 10 18.37 -30.32 3.89
C PHE A 10 19.75 -30.10 3.28
N ARG A 11 20.11 -28.84 3.02
CA ARG A 11 21.52 -28.47 2.93
C ARG A 11 21.99 -28.06 4.33
N GLU A 12 22.79 -28.86 4.96
CA GLU A 12 23.56 -28.50 6.16
C GLU A 12 24.56 -27.39 5.79
N GLU A 13 24.30 -26.17 6.28
CA GLU A 13 25.28 -25.09 6.23
C GLU A 13 26.32 -25.32 7.34
N THR A 14 27.56 -25.53 6.94
CA THR A 14 28.73 -25.48 7.85
C THR A 14 28.80 -24.06 8.48
N PRO A 15 28.94 -23.95 9.81
CA PRO A 15 29.07 -22.65 10.45
C PRO A 15 30.46 -22.06 10.20
N GLU A 16 30.56 -21.07 9.32
CA GLU A 16 31.71 -20.17 9.29
C GLU A 16 31.68 -19.27 10.54
N HIS A 17 32.60 -19.48 11.43
CA HIS A 17 32.90 -18.57 12.54
C HIS A 17 33.77 -17.43 12.02
N PRO A 18 33.30 -16.17 11.94
CA PRO A 18 34.18 -15.02 11.88
C PRO A 18 34.60 -14.63 13.31
N ALA A 19 35.88 -14.70 13.58
CA ALA A 19 36.47 -14.09 14.77
C ALA A 19 36.27 -12.57 14.73
N GLY A 20 35.60 -12.01 15.76
CA GLY A 20 35.53 -10.57 15.97
C GLY A 20 34.14 -9.95 16.15
N ALA A 21 33.16 -10.69 16.70
CA ALA A 21 31.87 -10.09 17.07
C ALA A 21 31.94 -9.53 18.49
N SER A 22 31.68 -8.24 18.63
CA SER A 22 31.35 -7.60 19.90
C SER A 22 30.21 -8.39 20.56
N ALA A 23 30.49 -9.00 21.71
CA ALA A 23 29.54 -9.85 22.42
C ALA A 23 28.33 -9.00 22.84
N ILE A 24 27.21 -9.19 22.19
CA ILE A 24 25.91 -8.74 22.71
C ILE A 24 25.77 -9.39 24.10
N PRO A 25 25.48 -8.65 25.17
CA PRO A 25 25.34 -9.25 26.50
C PRO A 25 24.25 -10.33 26.43
N ILE A 26 24.65 -11.56 26.70
CA ILE A 26 23.74 -12.71 26.69
C ILE A 26 22.75 -12.53 27.83
N GLN A 27 21.49 -12.18 27.52
CA GLN A 27 20.45 -12.01 28.54
C GLN A 27 20.20 -13.36 29.25
N PRO A 28 20.20 -13.40 30.59
CA PRO A 28 19.93 -14.60 31.34
C PRO A 28 18.48 -15.07 31.17
N TRP A 29 18.24 -16.36 31.41
CA TRP A 29 16.87 -16.88 31.56
C TRP A 29 16.34 -16.46 32.93
N LEU A 30 15.19 -15.76 32.96
CA LEU A 30 14.55 -15.36 34.22
C LEU A 30 13.66 -16.48 34.73
N ILE A 31 13.92 -16.91 35.97
CA ILE A 31 13.12 -17.92 36.66
C ILE A 31 12.64 -17.32 37.98
N LEU A 32 11.33 -17.34 38.20
CA LEU A 32 10.72 -16.86 39.44
C LEU A 32 10.53 -18.03 40.40
N ILE A 33 11.06 -17.90 41.62
CA ILE A 33 10.80 -18.82 42.74
C ILE A 33 9.70 -18.19 43.58
N VAL A 34 8.61 -18.91 43.82
CA VAL A 34 7.47 -18.51 44.63
C VAL A 34 7.29 -19.51 45.75
N ASP A 35 7.71 -19.17 46.94
CA ASP A 35 7.72 -20.04 48.12
C ASP A 35 7.86 -19.13 49.36
N ASP A 36 7.11 -19.37 50.43
CA ASP A 36 7.16 -18.55 51.65
C ASP A 36 8.38 -18.88 52.53
N ASP A 37 9.07 -19.99 52.25
CA ASP A 37 10.29 -20.41 52.97
C ASP A 37 11.57 -19.87 52.29
N PRO A 38 12.33 -18.94 52.95
CA PRO A 38 13.58 -18.41 52.43
C PRO A 38 14.68 -19.47 52.20
N GLU A 39 14.63 -20.57 52.94
CA GLU A 39 15.62 -21.65 52.77
C GLU A 39 15.48 -22.32 51.43
N VAL A 40 14.27 -22.49 50.95
CA VAL A 40 13.95 -23.07 49.62
C VAL A 40 14.52 -22.22 48.50
N HIS A 41 14.43 -20.90 48.58
CA HIS A 41 15.06 -19.97 47.64
C HIS A 41 16.59 -20.13 47.60
N THR A 42 17.19 -20.18 48.79
CA THR A 42 18.64 -20.32 48.95
C THR A 42 19.14 -21.64 48.37
N MET A 43 18.48 -22.71 48.72
CA MET A 43 18.81 -24.07 48.24
C MET A 43 18.65 -24.19 46.72
N THR A 44 17.55 -23.67 46.16
CA THR A 44 17.29 -23.70 44.71
C THR A 44 18.39 -22.94 43.96
N ARG A 45 18.79 -21.75 44.44
CA ARG A 45 19.88 -20.95 43.85
C ARG A 45 21.22 -21.66 43.95
N LEU A 46 21.50 -22.36 45.06
CA LEU A 46 22.77 -23.08 45.27
C LEU A 46 22.87 -24.26 44.31
N VAL A 47 21.79 -25.06 44.19
CA VAL A 47 21.71 -26.25 43.34
C VAL A 47 21.86 -25.88 41.86
N MET A 48 21.27 -24.76 41.43
CA MET A 48 21.26 -24.32 40.06
C MET A 48 22.34 -23.30 39.69
N LYS A 49 23.30 -22.99 40.60
CA LYS A 49 24.31 -21.94 40.44
C LYS A 49 25.13 -22.02 39.14
N LYS A 50 25.41 -23.22 38.66
CA LYS A 50 26.21 -23.47 37.44
C LYS A 50 25.34 -23.88 36.23
N PHE A 51 24.02 -23.81 36.36
CA PHE A 51 23.12 -24.22 35.32
C PHE A 51 23.11 -23.22 34.16
N THR A 52 23.26 -23.73 32.96
CA THR A 52 23.09 -22.95 31.71
C THR A 52 22.22 -23.77 30.75
N TYR A 53 21.46 -23.04 29.93
CA TYR A 53 20.71 -23.62 28.84
C TYR A 53 20.98 -22.81 27.57
N ARG A 54 21.48 -23.48 26.50
CA ARG A 54 21.91 -22.82 25.26
C ARG A 54 22.90 -21.65 25.50
N ASP A 55 23.91 -21.89 26.31
CA ASP A 55 24.96 -20.95 26.70
C ASP A 55 24.48 -19.69 27.44
N ARG A 56 23.21 -19.67 27.84
CA ARG A 56 22.62 -18.59 28.64
C ARG A 56 22.52 -19.01 30.10
N PRO A 57 23.02 -18.20 31.04
CA PRO A 57 22.88 -18.45 32.48
C PRO A 57 21.43 -18.22 32.92
N VAL A 58 21.11 -18.72 34.09
CA VAL A 58 19.83 -18.50 34.76
C VAL A 58 19.97 -17.41 35.81
N GLN A 59 19.01 -16.51 35.88
CA GLN A 59 18.84 -15.53 36.93
C GLN A 59 17.54 -15.81 37.67
N PHE A 60 17.62 -15.91 39.00
CA PHE A 60 16.47 -16.18 39.85
C PHE A 60 15.91 -14.89 40.49
N LEU A 61 14.61 -14.69 40.33
CA LEU A 61 13.79 -13.75 41.07
C LEU A 61 13.12 -14.49 42.22
N SER A 62 12.75 -13.80 43.28
CA SER A 62 12.08 -14.37 44.45
C SER A 62 10.79 -13.62 44.74
N ALA A 63 9.76 -14.39 45.08
CA ALA A 63 8.50 -13.92 45.66
C ALA A 63 8.17 -14.82 46.85
N TYR A 64 7.77 -14.21 47.96
CA TYR A 64 7.46 -14.91 49.20
C TYR A 64 5.94 -15.01 49.45
N SER A 65 5.16 -14.57 48.47
CA SER A 65 3.71 -14.66 48.48
C SER A 65 3.14 -14.66 47.08
N ALA A 66 1.89 -15.11 46.93
CA ALA A 66 1.18 -15.07 45.64
C ALA A 66 1.02 -13.65 45.11
N GLU A 67 0.76 -12.66 45.96
CA GLU A 67 0.59 -11.26 45.53
C GLU A 67 1.91 -10.64 45.05
N GLU A 68 3.02 -10.92 45.74
CA GLU A 68 4.36 -10.48 45.33
C GLU A 68 4.74 -11.10 43.98
N ALA A 69 4.42 -12.39 43.75
CA ALA A 69 4.63 -13.04 42.46
C ALA A 69 3.89 -12.35 41.31
N LEU A 70 2.64 -11.94 41.52
CA LEU A 70 1.87 -11.22 40.51
C LEU A 70 2.44 -9.82 40.21
N GLN A 71 2.93 -9.12 41.24
CA GLN A 71 3.59 -7.82 41.03
C GLN A 71 4.85 -7.96 40.16
N ILE A 72 5.67 -8.97 40.45
CA ILE A 72 6.89 -9.25 39.68
C ILE A 72 6.53 -9.62 38.25
N LEU A 73 5.53 -10.50 38.02
CA LEU A 73 5.09 -10.91 36.68
C LEU A 73 4.48 -9.78 35.86
N ARG A 74 3.88 -8.76 36.52
CA ARG A 74 3.41 -7.54 35.84
C ARG A 74 4.55 -6.64 35.39
N SER A 75 5.59 -6.53 36.23
CA SER A 75 6.72 -5.65 35.95
C SER A 75 7.73 -6.25 34.97
N ASP A 76 7.83 -7.58 34.92
CA ASP A 76 8.76 -8.28 34.04
C ASP A 76 8.06 -9.44 33.28
N PRO A 77 7.57 -9.16 32.06
CA PRO A 77 6.91 -10.17 31.23
C PRO A 77 7.88 -11.20 30.63
N GLY A 78 9.20 -11.03 30.80
CA GLY A 78 10.25 -11.91 30.26
C GLY A 78 10.53 -13.14 31.11
N ILE A 79 9.80 -13.37 32.21
CA ILE A 79 9.99 -14.54 33.08
C ILE A 79 9.60 -15.82 32.32
N ALA A 80 10.58 -16.71 32.16
CA ALA A 80 10.41 -17.93 31.36
C ALA A 80 9.74 -19.07 32.14
N MET A 81 10.01 -19.15 33.45
CA MET A 81 9.55 -20.25 34.28
C MET A 81 9.26 -19.78 35.69
N ILE A 82 8.27 -20.40 36.34
CA ILE A 82 7.94 -20.25 37.76
C ILE A 82 8.12 -21.59 38.44
N LEU A 83 8.86 -21.60 39.54
CA LEU A 83 8.85 -22.67 40.51
C LEU A 83 7.90 -22.25 41.63
N LEU A 84 6.72 -22.86 41.70
CA LEU A 84 5.60 -22.39 42.53
C LEU A 84 5.30 -23.40 43.62
N ASP A 85 5.35 -22.97 44.86
CA ASP A 85 4.84 -23.79 45.96
C ASP A 85 3.32 -23.81 45.98
N VAL A 86 2.74 -24.95 46.32
CA VAL A 86 1.29 -25.11 46.46
C VAL A 86 0.80 -24.46 47.77
N VAL A 87 1.50 -24.70 48.86
CA VAL A 87 1.16 -24.25 50.19
C VAL A 87 2.02 -23.07 50.58
N MET A 88 1.41 -21.92 50.80
CA MET A 88 2.07 -20.68 51.27
C MET A 88 1.13 -19.99 52.30
N GLU A 89 0.59 -18.81 52.01
CA GLU A 89 -0.33 -18.08 52.90
C GLU A 89 -1.61 -18.87 53.20
N THR A 90 -2.00 -19.76 52.31
CA THR A 90 -3.09 -20.74 52.44
C THR A 90 -2.67 -22.08 51.86
N ASP A 91 -3.39 -23.17 52.20
CA ASP A 91 -3.09 -24.53 51.74
C ASP A 91 -3.16 -24.71 50.22
N ASP A 92 -3.76 -23.75 49.52
CA ASP A 92 -4.00 -23.78 48.07
C ASP A 92 -3.56 -22.48 47.36
N ALA A 93 -2.78 -21.61 48.01
CA ALA A 93 -2.37 -20.29 47.50
C ALA A 93 -1.70 -20.41 46.12
N GLY A 94 -0.80 -21.38 45.94
CA GLY A 94 -0.14 -21.62 44.65
C GLY A 94 -1.11 -22.05 43.54
N LEU A 95 -2.07 -22.91 43.87
CA LEU A 95 -3.08 -23.34 42.88
C LEU A 95 -4.00 -22.20 42.46
N ARG A 96 -4.39 -21.30 43.39
CA ARG A 96 -5.18 -20.10 43.07
C ARG A 96 -4.39 -19.07 42.27
N LEU A 97 -3.09 -19.05 42.39
CA LEU A 97 -2.23 -18.13 41.62
C LEU A 97 -2.22 -18.47 40.11
N VAL A 98 -2.32 -19.76 39.73
CA VAL A 98 -2.25 -20.19 38.32
C VAL A 98 -3.36 -19.53 37.46
N PRO A 99 -4.65 -19.59 37.80
CA PRO A 99 -5.70 -18.90 37.04
C PRO A 99 -5.47 -17.39 36.96
N ARG A 100 -4.97 -16.76 38.04
CA ARG A 100 -4.64 -15.33 38.01
C ARG A 100 -3.55 -14.99 37.00
N ILE A 101 -2.53 -15.86 36.86
CA ILE A 101 -1.48 -15.70 35.84
C ILE A 101 -2.06 -15.89 34.43
N ARG A 102 -2.89 -16.93 34.22
CA ARG A 102 -3.44 -17.27 32.89
C ARG A 102 -4.55 -16.31 32.48
N ASP A 103 -5.51 -16.02 33.35
CA ASP A 103 -6.73 -15.27 33.03
C ASP A 103 -6.60 -13.76 33.25
N GLU A 104 -6.00 -13.32 34.39
CA GLU A 104 -5.87 -11.88 34.68
C GLU A 104 -4.69 -11.27 33.92
N LEU A 105 -3.49 -11.91 33.97
CA LEU A 105 -2.30 -11.41 33.27
C LEU A 105 -2.23 -11.81 31.80
N LYS A 106 -3.11 -12.73 31.34
CA LYS A 106 -3.08 -13.30 29.97
C LYS A 106 -1.72 -13.86 29.59
N ASN A 107 -0.96 -14.38 30.59
CA ASN A 107 0.38 -14.92 30.36
C ASN A 107 0.30 -16.43 30.15
N GLU A 108 0.12 -16.82 28.89
CA GLU A 108 0.13 -18.22 28.44
C GLU A 108 1.54 -18.78 28.20
N GLN A 109 2.57 -17.90 28.19
CA GLN A 109 3.93 -18.24 27.81
C GLN A 109 4.72 -18.82 28.98
N VAL A 110 4.62 -18.21 30.16
CA VAL A 110 5.40 -18.63 31.31
C VAL A 110 5.10 -20.09 31.69
N ARG A 111 6.16 -20.87 31.90
CA ARG A 111 6.03 -22.27 32.31
C ARG A 111 5.94 -22.37 33.83
N ILE A 112 4.98 -23.14 34.31
CA ILE A 112 4.75 -23.28 35.76
C ILE A 112 5.05 -24.71 36.18
N ILE A 113 5.97 -24.87 37.13
CA ILE A 113 6.27 -26.12 37.79
C ILE A 113 5.82 -25.99 39.24
N LEU A 114 4.78 -26.75 39.60
CA LEU A 114 4.31 -26.80 40.98
C LEU A 114 5.22 -27.68 41.85
N ARG A 115 5.45 -27.24 43.08
CA ARG A 115 6.17 -27.98 44.11
C ARG A 115 5.27 -28.18 45.32
N THR A 116 5.27 -29.36 45.89
CA THR A 116 4.48 -29.68 47.11
C THR A 116 5.33 -30.37 48.14
N GLY A 117 5.10 -30.00 49.41
CA GLY A 117 5.65 -30.72 50.57
C GLY A 117 4.91 -31.97 50.96
N GLN A 118 3.65 -32.13 50.51
CA GLN A 118 2.78 -33.24 50.91
C GLN A 118 2.18 -33.91 49.63
N PRO A 119 2.90 -34.90 49.05
CA PRO A 119 2.36 -35.67 47.94
C PRO A 119 1.19 -36.53 48.43
N GLY A 120 -0.05 -36.21 47.99
CA GLY A 120 -1.25 -36.98 48.33
C GLY A 120 -2.50 -36.20 48.69
N GLN A 121 -2.41 -34.87 48.90
CA GLN A 121 -3.60 -34.04 49.15
C GLN A 121 -4.39 -33.71 47.85
N ALA A 122 -3.76 -33.72 46.68
CA ALA A 122 -4.42 -33.70 45.38
C ALA A 122 -3.72 -34.69 44.43
N PRO A 123 -4.46 -35.58 43.72
CA PRO A 123 -3.87 -36.43 42.71
C PRO A 123 -3.15 -35.60 41.64
N GLU A 124 -1.91 -35.96 41.34
CA GLU A 124 -1.04 -35.27 40.37
C GLU A 124 -1.75 -35.10 39.02
N ASP A 125 -2.45 -36.14 38.54
CA ASP A 125 -3.19 -36.13 37.27
C ASP A 125 -4.37 -35.15 37.25
N ASP A 126 -5.06 -34.95 38.36
CA ASP A 126 -6.21 -34.03 38.44
C ASP A 126 -5.73 -32.56 38.48
N VAL A 127 -4.62 -32.30 39.14
CA VAL A 127 -4.05 -30.95 39.22
C VAL A 127 -3.47 -30.54 37.86
N ILE A 128 -2.75 -31.43 37.17
CA ILE A 128 -2.19 -31.16 35.84
C ILE A 128 -3.30 -30.93 34.81
N ARG A 129 -4.43 -31.65 34.90
CA ARG A 129 -5.56 -31.49 33.97
C ARG A 129 -6.44 -30.27 34.26
N SER A 130 -6.59 -29.92 35.53
CA SER A 130 -7.49 -28.84 35.97
C SER A 130 -6.84 -27.46 35.92
N TYR A 131 -5.52 -27.41 36.04
CA TYR A 131 -4.74 -26.18 36.02
C TYR A 131 -3.76 -26.22 34.84
N ASP A 132 -3.63 -25.15 34.10
CA ASP A 132 -2.65 -25.04 32.98
C ASP A 132 -1.22 -24.90 33.53
N ILE A 133 -0.69 -26.01 34.02
CA ILE A 133 0.68 -26.17 34.55
C ILE A 133 1.49 -27.12 33.69
N ASN A 134 2.81 -27.05 33.82
CA ASN A 134 3.71 -27.83 32.96
C ASN A 134 4.30 -29.06 33.65
N ASP A 135 4.38 -29.05 34.95
CA ASP A 135 4.87 -30.18 35.73
C ASP A 135 4.46 -30.03 37.22
N TYR A 136 4.42 -31.15 37.92
CA TYR A 136 4.11 -31.25 39.36
C TYR A 136 5.13 -32.14 40.03
N LYS A 137 5.80 -31.64 41.07
CA LYS A 137 6.89 -32.36 41.74
C LYS A 137 6.82 -32.26 43.27
N ALA A 138 7.06 -33.35 43.94
CA ALA A 138 7.26 -33.33 45.39
C ALA A 138 8.58 -32.62 45.74
N LYS A 139 8.57 -31.77 46.77
CA LYS A 139 9.80 -31.06 47.23
C LYS A 139 10.94 -32.05 47.60
N THR A 140 10.59 -33.22 48.11
CA THR A 140 11.55 -34.30 48.47
C THR A 140 12.14 -35.02 47.26
N GLU A 141 11.52 -34.97 46.09
CA GLU A 141 11.97 -35.62 44.87
C GLU A 141 12.90 -34.76 44.01
N LEU A 142 12.98 -33.47 44.28
CA LEU A 142 13.78 -32.51 43.51
C LEU A 142 15.27 -32.61 43.83
N THR A 143 15.91 -33.65 43.35
CA THR A 143 17.39 -33.70 43.26
C THR A 143 17.89 -32.66 42.26
N ALA A 144 19.15 -32.23 42.37
CA ALA A 144 19.77 -31.31 41.42
C ALA A 144 19.58 -31.74 39.95
N GLN A 145 19.68 -33.03 39.69
CA GLN A 145 19.51 -33.59 38.34
C GLN A 145 18.07 -33.53 37.86
N LYS A 146 17.09 -33.86 38.69
CA LYS A 146 15.66 -33.81 38.32
C LYS A 146 15.20 -32.37 38.11
N LEU A 147 15.63 -31.43 38.96
CA LEU A 147 15.33 -30.00 38.80
C LEU A 147 15.94 -29.44 37.50
N GLY A 148 17.19 -29.81 37.21
CA GLY A 148 17.85 -29.43 35.96
C GLY A 148 17.10 -29.93 34.72
N THR A 149 16.67 -31.22 34.73
CA THR A 149 15.89 -31.79 33.61
C THR A 149 14.55 -31.10 33.41
N ALA A 150 13.79 -30.84 34.51
CA ALA A 150 12.51 -30.14 34.46
C ALA A 150 12.69 -28.69 33.93
N THR A 151 13.76 -28.03 34.40
CA THR A 151 14.10 -26.68 33.93
C THR A 151 14.42 -26.65 32.42
N VAL A 152 15.21 -27.62 31.91
CA VAL A 152 15.47 -27.71 30.47
C VAL A 152 14.19 -27.90 29.68
N ALA A 153 13.28 -28.78 30.13
CA ALA A 153 12.02 -29.03 29.46
C ALA A 153 11.12 -27.77 29.46
N ALA A 154 11.04 -27.08 30.60
CA ALA A 154 10.28 -25.85 30.74
C ALA A 154 10.83 -24.71 29.86
N LEU A 155 12.13 -24.45 29.89
CA LEU A 155 12.76 -23.42 29.06
C LEU A 155 12.63 -23.69 27.57
N ARG A 156 12.77 -24.97 27.14
CA ARG A 156 12.53 -25.37 25.75
C ARG A 156 11.08 -25.11 25.33
N SER A 157 10.14 -25.47 26.18
CA SER A 157 8.71 -25.23 25.92
C SER A 157 8.40 -23.73 25.84
N TYR A 158 8.94 -22.93 26.76
CA TYR A 158 8.79 -21.47 26.75
C TYR A 158 9.32 -20.84 25.44
N GLU A 159 10.50 -21.28 25.03
CA GLU A 159 11.15 -20.80 23.80
C GLU A 159 10.27 -21.08 22.58
N HIS A 160 9.80 -22.33 22.43
CA HIS A 160 8.93 -22.72 21.30
C HIS A 160 7.60 -21.96 21.29
N ILE A 161 6.95 -21.80 22.45
CA ILE A 161 5.69 -21.06 22.54
C ILE A 161 5.90 -19.60 22.23
N THR A 162 6.97 -18.99 22.75
CA THR A 162 7.27 -17.58 22.48
C THR A 162 7.57 -17.35 20.99
N GLU A 163 8.32 -18.25 20.36
CA GLU A 163 8.58 -18.22 18.91
C GLU A 163 7.28 -18.35 18.11
N LEU A 164 6.41 -19.28 18.49
CA LEU A 164 5.11 -19.49 17.84
C LEU A 164 4.22 -18.23 17.94
N ILE A 165 4.12 -17.63 19.13
CA ILE A 165 3.33 -16.42 19.35
C ILE A 165 3.90 -15.23 18.56
N ARG A 166 5.23 -15.07 18.54
CA ARG A 166 5.89 -14.05 17.72
C ARG A 166 5.61 -14.26 16.24
N SER A 167 5.73 -15.50 15.76
CA SER A 167 5.43 -15.85 14.38
C SER A 167 3.98 -15.54 14.01
N ARG A 168 3.01 -15.97 14.87
CA ARG A 168 1.59 -15.68 14.66
C ARG A 168 1.31 -14.18 14.57
N ARG A 169 1.80 -13.41 15.55
CA ARG A 169 1.63 -11.94 15.55
C ARG A 169 2.26 -11.28 14.33
N GLY A 170 3.44 -11.77 13.91
CA GLY A 170 4.09 -11.28 12.69
C GLY A 170 3.24 -11.54 11.45
N MET A 171 2.64 -12.74 11.33
CA MET A 171 1.74 -13.06 10.21
C MET A 171 0.44 -12.24 10.24
N GLU A 172 -0.16 -12.02 11.41
CA GLU A 172 -1.34 -11.15 11.56
C GLU A 172 -1.03 -9.72 11.07
N ARG A 173 0.13 -9.17 11.44
CA ARG A 173 0.60 -7.85 10.95
C ARG A 173 0.81 -7.85 9.43
N ILE A 174 1.33 -8.92 8.84
CA ILE A 174 1.51 -9.03 7.37
C ILE A 174 0.15 -9.07 6.67
N ILE A 175 -0.84 -9.78 7.19
CA ILE A 175 -2.18 -9.83 6.61
C ILE A 175 -2.81 -8.43 6.60
N GLU A 176 -2.76 -7.72 7.71
CA GLU A 176 -3.27 -6.36 7.83
C GLU A 176 -2.54 -5.38 6.89
N ALA A 177 -1.20 -5.42 6.89
CA ALA A 177 -0.36 -4.62 6.01
C ALA A 177 -0.68 -4.86 4.53
N SER A 178 -0.89 -6.13 4.14
CA SER A 178 -1.26 -6.49 2.78
C SER A 178 -2.60 -5.90 2.38
N GLY A 179 -3.59 -5.91 3.27
CA GLY A 179 -4.89 -5.28 3.04
C GLY A 179 -4.75 -3.79 2.73
N ASN A 180 -3.97 -3.07 3.52
CA ASN A 180 -3.71 -1.64 3.33
C ASN A 180 -3.00 -1.35 1.98
N LEU A 181 -2.01 -2.17 1.62
CA LEU A 181 -1.27 -1.99 0.36
C LEU A 181 -2.14 -2.25 -0.88
N PHE A 182 -3.02 -3.26 -0.84
CA PHE A 182 -3.82 -3.65 -2.01
C PHE A 182 -4.94 -2.67 -2.36
N THR A 183 -5.29 -1.74 -1.49
CA THR A 183 -6.28 -0.68 -1.77
C THR A 183 -5.69 0.49 -2.54
N LEU A 184 -4.37 0.62 -2.59
CA LEU A 184 -3.69 1.72 -3.24
C LEU A 184 -3.65 1.53 -4.76
N ARG A 185 -3.89 2.62 -5.50
CA ARG A 185 -3.96 2.61 -6.97
C ARG A 185 -2.88 3.45 -7.65
N ALA A 186 -2.08 4.18 -6.88
CA ALA A 186 -0.98 5.00 -7.40
C ALA A 186 0.37 4.53 -6.85
N LEU A 187 1.37 4.48 -7.71
CA LEU A 187 2.70 3.93 -7.40
C LEU A 187 3.42 4.69 -6.29
N ASP A 188 3.33 6.00 -6.30
CA ASP A 188 4.01 6.84 -5.30
C ASP A 188 3.46 6.61 -3.90
N TYR A 189 2.13 6.61 -3.74
CA TYR A 189 1.48 6.30 -2.46
C TYR A 189 1.75 4.87 -2.00
N PHE A 190 1.84 3.93 -2.94
CA PHE A 190 2.19 2.55 -2.63
C PHE A 190 3.61 2.43 -2.09
N ALA A 191 4.59 3.11 -2.71
CA ALA A 191 5.98 3.05 -2.29
C ALA A 191 6.18 3.64 -0.86
N GLU A 192 5.48 4.72 -0.53
CA GLU A 192 5.48 5.28 0.83
C GLU A 192 4.82 4.36 1.85
N ALA A 193 3.64 3.81 1.51
CA ALA A 193 2.92 2.88 2.37
C ALA A 193 3.72 1.59 2.59
N LEU A 194 4.43 1.10 1.57
CA LEU A 194 5.31 -0.06 1.65
C LEU A 194 6.36 0.10 2.75
N LEU A 195 7.09 1.24 2.77
CA LEU A 195 8.10 1.50 3.80
C LEU A 195 7.47 1.50 5.20
N ARG A 196 6.33 2.15 5.35
CA ARG A 196 5.61 2.23 6.62
C ARG A 196 5.15 0.85 7.11
N GLU A 197 4.54 0.06 6.24
CA GLU A 197 4.02 -1.25 6.61
C GLU A 197 5.16 -2.25 6.89
N LEU A 198 6.25 -2.20 6.12
CA LEU A 198 7.42 -3.04 6.34
C LEU A 198 8.09 -2.70 7.69
N ALA A 199 8.27 -1.43 8.01
CA ALA A 199 8.79 -0.97 9.29
C ALA A 199 7.88 -1.43 10.45
N ARG A 200 6.55 -1.32 10.31
CA ARG A 200 5.56 -1.76 11.29
C ARG A 200 5.59 -3.28 11.53
N VAL A 201 5.68 -4.09 10.47
CA VAL A 201 5.73 -5.56 10.58
C VAL A 201 6.96 -6.00 11.36
N LEU A 202 8.10 -5.35 11.13
CA LEU A 202 9.40 -5.70 11.73
C LEU A 202 9.69 -4.95 13.04
N ASP A 203 8.77 -4.09 13.50
CA ASP A 203 8.95 -3.24 14.68
C ASP A 203 10.25 -2.41 14.58
N LEU A 204 10.43 -1.76 13.44
CA LEU A 204 11.58 -0.92 13.13
C LEU A 204 11.17 0.55 12.98
N PRO A 205 12.10 1.50 13.19
CA PRO A 205 11.85 2.90 12.86
C PRO A 205 11.60 3.06 11.36
N LEU A 206 10.76 4.03 10.99
CA LEU A 206 10.49 4.36 9.60
C LEU A 206 11.65 5.19 9.03
N ASP A 207 12.69 4.51 8.57
CA ASP A 207 13.91 5.12 8.04
C ASP A 207 14.41 4.27 6.86
N GLY A 208 14.12 4.70 5.64
CA GLY A 208 14.42 3.92 4.46
C GLY A 208 14.01 4.55 3.15
N LEU A 209 14.17 3.78 2.07
CA LEU A 209 13.85 4.20 0.70
C LEU A 209 13.42 3.00 -0.16
N VAL A 210 12.64 3.30 -1.21
CA VAL A 210 12.24 2.34 -2.25
C VAL A 210 12.85 2.78 -3.57
N CYS A 211 13.47 1.85 -4.27
CA CYS A 211 14.15 2.10 -5.54
C CYS A 211 13.66 1.19 -6.66
N VAL A 212 13.65 1.75 -7.88
CA VAL A 212 13.45 1.00 -9.13
C VAL A 212 14.56 1.33 -10.12
N PRO A 213 14.94 0.41 -11.01
CA PRO A 213 15.91 0.70 -12.05
C PRO A 213 15.45 1.83 -12.97
N ARG A 214 16.36 2.69 -13.39
CA ARG A 214 16.08 3.78 -14.31
C ARG A 214 16.27 3.31 -15.76
N GLY A 215 15.16 3.12 -16.47
CA GLY A 215 15.21 2.62 -17.86
C GLY A 215 15.73 1.18 -17.95
N ASN A 216 16.40 0.86 -19.05
CA ASN A 216 17.02 -0.45 -19.27
C ASN A 216 18.45 -0.56 -18.71
N ALA A 217 18.97 0.50 -18.10
CA ALA A 217 20.32 0.53 -17.56
C ALA A 217 20.37 -0.16 -16.19
N ARG A 218 21.22 -1.19 -16.06
CA ARG A 218 21.50 -1.88 -14.78
C ARG A 218 22.50 -1.11 -13.89
N THR A 219 22.74 0.16 -14.19
CA THR A 219 23.80 0.97 -13.57
C THR A 219 23.28 2.08 -12.67
N ASP A 220 21.98 2.42 -12.75
CA ASP A 220 21.36 3.45 -11.92
C ASP A 220 19.92 3.09 -11.56
N ALA A 221 19.45 3.63 -10.44
CA ALA A 221 18.10 3.47 -9.94
C ALA A 221 17.51 4.83 -9.57
N GLN A 222 16.18 4.92 -9.58
CA GLN A 222 15.43 6.08 -9.11
C GLN A 222 14.78 5.75 -7.77
N ILE A 223 14.82 6.69 -6.85
CA ILE A 223 14.13 6.60 -5.56
C ILE A 223 12.66 6.94 -5.81
N LEU A 224 11.76 5.98 -5.53
CA LEU A 224 10.30 6.19 -5.61
C LEU A 224 9.75 6.80 -4.34
N ALA A 225 10.21 6.34 -3.17
CA ALA A 225 9.79 6.85 -1.88
C ALA A 225 10.99 6.86 -0.93
N ALA A 226 10.95 7.76 0.03
CA ALA A 226 11.99 7.94 1.02
C ALA A 226 11.39 8.45 2.34
N SER A 227 11.95 8.00 3.47
CA SER A 227 11.52 8.38 4.80
C SER A 227 12.72 8.46 5.76
N GLY A 228 12.53 9.15 6.88
CA GLY A 228 13.58 9.30 7.90
C GLY A 228 14.72 10.17 7.39
N ARG A 229 15.96 9.68 7.51
CA ARG A 229 17.16 10.42 7.05
C ARG A 229 17.19 10.70 5.55
N HIS A 230 16.35 10.01 4.76
CA HIS A 230 16.26 10.11 3.31
C HIS A 230 15.07 10.94 2.84
N GLU A 231 14.34 11.57 3.76
CA GLU A 231 13.17 12.41 3.43
C GLU A 231 13.52 13.49 2.41
N GLY A 232 12.63 13.70 1.43
CA GLY A 232 12.85 14.63 0.32
C GLY A 232 13.65 14.09 -0.87
N MET A 233 14.14 12.83 -0.82
CA MET A 233 14.92 12.23 -1.91
C MET A 233 14.05 11.54 -2.97
N ALA A 234 12.74 11.48 -2.81
CA ALA A 234 11.84 10.89 -3.81
C ALA A 234 11.99 11.58 -5.17
N GLY A 235 12.02 10.80 -6.25
CA GLY A 235 12.23 11.28 -7.61
C GLY A 235 13.69 11.46 -8.02
N LEU A 236 14.65 11.45 -7.08
CA LEU A 236 16.07 11.65 -7.37
C LEU A 236 16.78 10.35 -7.79
N PRO A 237 17.89 10.44 -8.55
CA PRO A 237 18.75 9.30 -8.86
C PRO A 237 19.44 8.76 -7.58
N LEU A 238 19.48 7.44 -7.42
CA LEU A 238 20.08 6.78 -6.25
C LEU A 238 21.56 7.13 -6.08
N ALA A 239 22.32 7.09 -7.17
CA ALA A 239 23.78 7.26 -7.17
C ALA A 239 24.26 8.61 -6.61
N HIS A 240 23.40 9.64 -6.63
CA HIS A 240 23.73 10.99 -6.17
C HIS A 240 23.03 11.39 -4.87
N SER A 241 22.18 10.51 -4.33
CA SER A 241 21.31 10.83 -3.19
C SER A 241 21.70 10.14 -1.89
N VAL A 242 22.45 9.03 -1.97
CA VAL A 242 22.89 8.25 -0.80
C VAL A 242 24.39 7.99 -0.87
N ASP A 243 24.99 7.48 0.22
CA ASP A 243 26.40 7.11 0.20
C ASP A 243 26.69 5.99 -0.81
N ALA A 244 27.91 6.01 -1.37
CA ALA A 244 28.30 5.09 -2.43
C ALA A 244 28.22 3.60 -2.02
N GLY A 245 28.44 3.29 -0.75
CA GLY A 245 28.36 1.95 -0.21
C GLY A 245 26.92 1.42 -0.17
N LEU A 246 25.97 2.25 0.27
CA LEU A 246 24.54 1.89 0.27
C LEU A 246 24.02 1.78 -1.15
N ALA A 247 24.37 2.74 -2.03
CA ALA A 247 23.99 2.70 -3.44
C ALA A 247 24.47 1.40 -4.12
N ALA A 248 25.72 1.01 -3.91
CA ALA A 248 26.29 -0.23 -4.46
C ALA A 248 25.54 -1.49 -3.96
N ARG A 249 25.19 -1.55 -2.68
CA ARG A 249 24.42 -2.67 -2.11
C ARG A 249 23.01 -2.76 -2.69
N ILE A 250 22.30 -1.64 -2.81
CA ILE A 250 20.97 -1.60 -3.43
C ILE A 250 21.05 -2.04 -4.89
N MET A 251 22.02 -1.55 -5.64
CA MET A 251 22.23 -1.96 -7.04
C MET A 251 22.58 -3.45 -7.16
N ALA A 252 23.39 -3.99 -6.24
CA ALA A 252 23.69 -5.42 -6.21
C ALA A 252 22.41 -6.26 -5.96
N VAL A 253 21.55 -5.84 -5.04
CA VAL A 253 20.24 -6.48 -4.77
C VAL A 253 19.34 -6.43 -6.01
N LEU A 254 19.23 -5.28 -6.67
CA LEU A 254 18.45 -5.11 -7.90
C LEU A 254 18.94 -5.99 -9.05
N ASN A 255 20.26 -6.15 -9.17
CA ASN A 255 20.87 -6.93 -10.26
C ASN A 255 20.87 -8.44 -9.99
N ASN A 256 21.05 -8.86 -8.73
CA ASN A 256 21.21 -10.27 -8.38
C ASN A 256 19.87 -10.96 -8.05
N GLY A 257 18.82 -10.20 -7.77
CA GLY A 257 17.52 -10.77 -7.41
C GLY A 257 17.49 -11.45 -6.04
N ALA A 258 18.32 -10.99 -5.10
CA ALA A 258 18.44 -11.59 -3.77
C ALA A 258 18.34 -10.54 -2.68
N HIS A 259 17.71 -10.90 -1.55
CA HIS A 259 17.65 -10.03 -0.38
C HIS A 259 19.04 -9.86 0.24
N TYR A 260 19.26 -8.73 0.90
CA TYR A 260 20.49 -8.42 1.61
C TYR A 260 20.19 -8.02 3.04
N TYR A 261 21.00 -8.52 3.98
CA TYR A 261 20.89 -8.28 5.41
C TYR A 261 22.25 -8.02 6.01
N ASP A 262 22.44 -6.92 6.69
CA ASP A 262 23.63 -6.67 7.51
C ASP A 262 23.23 -6.19 8.93
N GLU A 263 24.17 -5.63 9.69
CA GLU A 263 23.91 -5.13 11.05
C GLU A 263 23.13 -3.83 11.08
N GLN A 264 23.04 -3.12 9.97
CA GLN A 264 22.45 -1.79 9.89
C GLN A 264 21.30 -1.68 8.89
N ASN A 265 21.23 -2.59 7.90
CA ASN A 265 20.31 -2.45 6.78
C ASN A 265 19.65 -3.78 6.42
N LEU A 266 18.40 -3.68 6.09
CA LEU A 266 17.61 -4.67 5.40
C LEU A 266 17.34 -4.15 3.99
N ILE A 267 17.74 -4.87 2.94
CA ILE A 267 17.37 -4.54 1.57
C ILE A 267 16.59 -5.71 0.99
N ILE A 268 15.30 -5.51 0.79
CA ILE A 268 14.38 -6.51 0.23
C ILE A 268 14.29 -6.28 -1.27
N TRP A 269 14.52 -7.35 -2.01
CA TRP A 269 14.24 -7.41 -3.43
C TRP A 269 12.83 -7.94 -3.67
N PHE A 270 12.14 -7.42 -4.69
CA PHE A 270 10.91 -7.99 -5.19
C PHE A 270 10.79 -7.80 -6.70
N PRO A 271 10.28 -8.82 -7.44
CA PRO A 271 10.06 -8.72 -8.87
C PRO A 271 8.88 -7.79 -9.16
N THR A 272 8.84 -7.27 -10.39
CA THR A 272 7.69 -6.53 -10.94
C THR A 272 7.21 -7.20 -12.21
N ALA A 273 5.91 -7.08 -12.54
CA ALA A 273 5.28 -7.79 -13.67
C ALA A 273 5.87 -7.45 -15.04
N ASP A 274 6.50 -6.29 -15.19
CA ASP A 274 7.18 -5.87 -16.42
C ASP A 274 8.61 -6.44 -16.56
N GLY A 275 8.98 -7.40 -15.71
CA GLY A 275 10.31 -8.02 -15.69
C GLY A 275 11.40 -7.12 -15.11
N ARG A 276 11.03 -5.97 -14.55
CA ARG A 276 11.93 -5.15 -13.75
C ARG A 276 11.98 -5.66 -12.33
N HIS A 277 12.87 -5.11 -11.57
CA HIS A 277 13.04 -5.42 -10.16
C HIS A 277 12.92 -4.15 -9.34
N ALA A 278 12.43 -4.26 -8.11
CA ALA A 278 12.45 -3.15 -7.18
C ALA A 278 13.13 -3.58 -5.88
N ALA A 279 13.60 -2.62 -5.12
CA ALA A 279 14.21 -2.85 -3.83
C ALA A 279 13.69 -1.85 -2.80
N ALA A 280 13.37 -2.35 -1.60
CA ALA A 280 13.09 -1.53 -0.43
C ALA A 280 14.22 -1.69 0.58
N CYS A 281 14.82 -0.59 0.98
CA CYS A 281 15.86 -0.54 2.00
C CYS A 281 15.30 0.07 3.28
N LEU A 282 15.46 -0.61 4.40
CA LEU A 282 15.20 -0.08 5.74
C LEU A 282 16.48 -0.11 6.58
N HIS A 283 16.70 0.96 7.33
CA HIS A 283 17.74 0.97 8.34
C HIS A 283 17.26 0.25 9.60
N THR A 284 17.97 -0.81 10.00
CA THR A 284 17.56 -1.67 11.10
C THR A 284 18.23 -1.29 12.42
N GLY A 285 19.40 -0.65 12.38
CA GLY A 285 20.21 -0.31 13.57
C GLY A 285 20.70 -1.51 14.37
N ARG A 286 20.33 -2.73 13.96
CA ARG A 286 20.71 -3.99 14.59
C ARG A 286 20.59 -5.15 13.59
N ARG A 287 21.21 -6.26 13.90
CA ARG A 287 21.03 -7.49 13.14
C ARG A 287 19.62 -8.05 13.37
N LEU A 288 18.93 -8.38 12.29
CA LEU A 288 17.63 -9.06 12.36
C LEU A 288 17.80 -10.55 12.72
N ASP A 289 16.91 -11.06 13.56
CA ASP A 289 16.86 -12.47 13.89
C ASP A 289 16.29 -13.31 12.74
N ARG A 290 16.28 -14.65 12.90
CA ARG A 290 15.79 -15.56 11.87
C ARG A 290 14.32 -15.37 11.54
N LEU A 291 13.48 -15.13 12.56
CA LEU A 291 12.05 -14.93 12.38
C LEU A 291 11.77 -13.60 11.64
N GLU A 292 12.44 -12.52 12.04
CA GLU A 292 12.29 -11.20 11.41
C GLU A 292 12.68 -11.24 9.92
N ARG A 293 13.76 -11.92 9.56
CA ARG A 293 14.13 -12.12 8.15
C ARG A 293 13.07 -12.88 7.39
N ARG A 294 12.51 -13.96 7.96
CA ARG A 294 11.45 -14.73 7.32
C ARG A 294 10.17 -13.93 7.17
N LEU A 295 9.80 -13.08 8.14
CA LEU A 295 8.67 -12.15 8.01
C LEU A 295 8.92 -11.12 6.89
N ALA A 296 10.15 -10.60 6.80
CA ALA A 296 10.54 -9.70 5.71
C ALA A 296 10.42 -10.35 4.32
N GLU A 297 10.86 -11.60 4.17
CA GLU A 297 10.73 -12.38 2.91
C GLU A 297 9.27 -12.64 2.53
N VAL A 298 8.43 -13.02 3.50
CA VAL A 298 6.98 -13.19 3.25
C VAL A 298 6.34 -11.87 2.84
N MET A 299 6.71 -10.77 3.51
CA MET A 299 6.22 -9.45 3.16
C MET A 299 6.68 -9.01 1.77
N ALA A 300 7.92 -9.33 1.36
CA ALA A 300 8.42 -9.07 0.00
C ALA A 300 7.53 -9.72 -1.07
N GLY A 301 7.09 -10.96 -0.87
CA GLY A 301 6.15 -11.63 -1.76
C GLY A 301 4.79 -10.91 -1.85
N LYS A 302 4.28 -10.38 -0.73
CA LYS A 302 3.03 -9.60 -0.72
C LYS A 302 3.18 -8.24 -1.39
N ILE A 303 4.31 -7.59 -1.18
CA ILE A 303 4.67 -6.33 -1.84
C ILE A 303 4.74 -6.52 -3.36
N ALA A 304 5.37 -7.60 -3.85
CA ALA A 304 5.44 -7.92 -5.26
C ALA A 304 4.03 -8.00 -5.89
N VAL A 305 3.10 -8.72 -5.26
CA VAL A 305 1.71 -8.82 -5.73
C VAL A 305 1.01 -7.45 -5.75
N GLY A 306 1.20 -6.63 -4.71
CA GLY A 306 0.64 -5.28 -4.67
C GLY A 306 1.18 -4.37 -5.77
N PHE A 307 2.48 -4.45 -6.02
CA PHE A 307 3.15 -3.70 -7.08
C PHE A 307 2.66 -4.12 -8.47
N ASP A 308 2.52 -5.43 -8.70
CA ASP A 308 2.00 -5.98 -9.95
C ASP A 308 0.56 -5.54 -10.22
N ASN A 309 -0.28 -5.53 -9.18
CA ASN A 309 -1.66 -5.04 -9.29
C ASN A 309 -1.73 -3.58 -9.74
N ILE A 310 -0.89 -2.71 -9.18
CA ILE A 310 -0.83 -1.30 -9.57
C ILE A 310 -0.34 -1.17 -11.02
N GLN A 311 0.68 -1.91 -11.40
CA GLN A 311 1.18 -1.88 -12.78
C GLN A 311 0.15 -2.37 -13.79
N LEU A 312 -0.55 -3.46 -13.48
CA LEU A 312 -1.65 -3.96 -14.31
C LEU A 312 -2.76 -2.92 -14.44
N TYR A 313 -3.12 -2.27 -13.34
CA TYR A 313 -4.11 -1.19 -13.36
C TYR A 313 -3.68 -0.03 -14.28
N GLU A 314 -2.42 0.42 -14.15
CA GLU A 314 -1.87 1.48 -15.00
C GLU A 314 -1.76 1.04 -16.49
N GLN A 315 -1.45 -0.21 -16.77
CA GLN A 315 -1.44 -0.75 -18.13
C GLN A 315 -2.85 -0.78 -18.72
N ILE A 316 -3.84 -1.24 -17.96
CA ILE A 316 -5.25 -1.25 -18.36
C ILE A 316 -5.71 0.18 -18.64
N LYS A 317 -5.41 1.13 -17.75
CA LYS A 317 -5.74 2.56 -17.93
C LYS A 317 -5.11 3.14 -19.20
N ARG A 318 -3.85 2.81 -19.48
CA ARG A 318 -3.17 3.22 -20.73
C ARG A 318 -3.79 2.57 -21.98
N ALA A 319 -4.11 1.27 -21.92
CA ALA A 319 -4.76 0.57 -23.03
C ALA A 319 -6.14 1.14 -23.31
N HIS A 320 -6.95 1.40 -22.27
CA HIS A 320 -8.25 2.07 -22.43
C HIS A 320 -8.10 3.45 -23.09
N LYS A 321 -7.14 4.26 -22.61
CA LYS A 321 -6.88 5.58 -23.18
C LYS A 321 -6.49 5.49 -24.67
N ALA A 322 -5.61 4.54 -25.01
CA ALA A 322 -5.20 4.33 -26.40
C ALA A 322 -6.39 3.90 -27.29
N THR A 323 -7.27 3.04 -26.76
CA THR A 323 -8.51 2.62 -27.45
C THR A 323 -9.45 3.80 -27.67
N VAL A 324 -9.66 4.64 -26.66
CA VAL A 324 -10.48 5.86 -26.76
C VAL A 324 -9.93 6.80 -27.81
N ILE A 325 -8.61 7.04 -27.81
CA ILE A 325 -7.94 7.89 -28.81
C ILE A 325 -8.13 7.30 -30.24
N ALA A 326 -7.99 5.99 -30.40
CA ALA A 326 -8.18 5.35 -31.69
C ALA A 326 -9.64 5.47 -32.19
N LEU A 327 -10.63 5.26 -31.31
CA LEU A 327 -12.05 5.42 -31.64
C LEU A 327 -12.41 6.88 -31.98
N ALA A 328 -11.90 7.84 -31.23
CA ALA A 328 -12.08 9.26 -31.50
C ALA A 328 -11.42 9.65 -32.84
N GLY A 329 -10.19 9.19 -33.11
CA GLY A 329 -9.52 9.38 -34.37
C GLY A 329 -10.25 8.77 -35.57
N MET A 330 -10.96 7.65 -35.39
CA MET A 330 -11.82 7.08 -36.44
C MET A 330 -13.04 7.96 -36.74
N ALA A 331 -13.62 8.60 -35.73
CA ALA A 331 -14.72 9.55 -35.93
C ALA A 331 -14.24 10.81 -36.66
N GLU A 332 -13.06 11.32 -36.29
CA GLU A 332 -12.43 12.48 -36.94
C GLU A 332 -11.87 12.18 -38.33
N TYR A 333 -11.58 10.89 -38.68
CA TYR A 333 -11.05 10.53 -40.02
C TYR A 333 -11.94 10.98 -41.17
N LYS A 334 -13.23 11.19 -40.91
CA LYS A 334 -14.17 11.77 -41.87
C LYS A 334 -14.03 13.31 -42.00
N ASP A 335 -13.49 13.98 -41.00
CA ASP A 335 -13.16 15.41 -41.08
C ASP A 335 -11.77 15.57 -41.71
N PRO A 336 -11.64 16.18 -42.92
CA PRO A 336 -10.36 16.37 -43.60
C PRO A 336 -9.33 17.12 -42.76
N ASP A 337 -9.74 17.79 -41.70
CA ASP A 337 -8.93 18.62 -40.81
C ASP A 337 -8.60 17.91 -39.49
N GLY A 338 -9.13 16.72 -39.25
CA GLY A 338 -8.92 15.89 -38.06
C GLY A 338 -7.51 15.30 -38.02
N GLY A 339 -6.52 16.09 -37.68
CA GLY A 339 -5.21 15.55 -37.30
C GLY A 339 -5.30 14.93 -35.91
N GLY A 340 -4.97 13.65 -35.71
CA GLY A 340 -5.11 12.89 -34.46
C GLY A 340 -4.61 13.51 -33.16
N ASP A 341 -3.99 14.68 -33.22
CA ASP A 341 -3.60 15.48 -32.07
C ASP A 341 -4.70 16.38 -31.50
N HIS A 342 -5.79 16.61 -32.25
CA HIS A 342 -6.90 17.50 -31.82
C HIS A 342 -7.55 16.97 -30.54
N VAL A 343 -7.95 15.72 -30.52
CA VAL A 343 -8.59 15.07 -29.36
C VAL A 343 -7.75 15.21 -28.08
N LEU A 344 -6.43 15.03 -28.21
CA LEU A 344 -5.52 15.13 -27.09
C LEU A 344 -5.35 16.59 -26.61
N ARG A 345 -5.32 17.55 -27.54
CA ARG A 345 -5.26 18.97 -27.18
C ARG A 345 -6.53 19.41 -26.48
N LEU A 346 -7.70 18.99 -27.03
CA LEU A 346 -9.02 19.27 -26.44
C LEU A 346 -9.10 18.71 -25.02
N SER A 347 -8.80 17.42 -24.84
CA SER A 347 -8.87 16.75 -23.54
C SER A 347 -7.97 17.43 -22.48
N ARG A 348 -6.76 17.85 -22.86
CA ARG A 348 -5.88 18.61 -21.97
C ARG A 348 -6.51 19.94 -21.54
N LEU A 349 -7.02 20.71 -22.52
CA LEU A 349 -7.60 22.01 -22.23
C LEU A 349 -8.85 21.87 -21.34
N VAL A 350 -9.70 20.90 -21.64
CA VAL A 350 -10.91 20.57 -20.84
C VAL A 350 -10.53 20.22 -19.41
N THR A 351 -9.52 19.38 -19.22
CA THR A 351 -9.04 19.00 -17.87
C THR A 351 -8.47 20.19 -17.10
N GLU A 352 -7.69 21.06 -17.76
CA GLU A 352 -7.16 22.27 -17.13
C GLU A 352 -8.26 23.27 -16.75
N ILE A 353 -9.27 23.45 -17.60
CA ILE A 353 -10.44 24.30 -17.29
C ILE A 353 -11.20 23.74 -16.09
N ALA A 354 -11.48 22.43 -16.09
CA ALA A 354 -12.15 21.76 -14.98
C ALA A 354 -11.35 21.92 -13.67
N PHE A 355 -10.03 21.75 -13.71
CA PHE A 355 -9.17 21.96 -12.55
C PHE A 355 -9.18 23.41 -12.05
N ALA A 356 -9.16 24.40 -12.95
CA ALA A 356 -9.29 25.81 -12.59
C ALA A 356 -10.65 26.10 -11.95
N MET A 357 -11.74 25.54 -12.48
CA MET A 357 -13.09 25.68 -11.90
C MET A 357 -13.19 25.06 -10.50
N ARG A 358 -12.54 23.92 -10.25
CA ARG A 358 -12.50 23.29 -8.91
C ARG A 358 -11.99 24.24 -7.83
N SER A 359 -11.11 25.18 -8.20
CA SER A 359 -10.56 26.18 -7.29
C SER A 359 -11.53 27.35 -7.01
N GLN A 360 -12.67 27.41 -7.70
CA GLN A 360 -13.72 28.41 -7.51
C GLN A 360 -14.83 27.89 -6.58
N PRO A 361 -15.53 28.74 -5.81
CA PRO A 361 -16.56 28.29 -4.86
C PRO A 361 -17.67 27.43 -5.51
N GLU A 362 -18.06 27.77 -6.73
CA GLU A 362 -19.13 27.11 -7.48
C GLU A 362 -18.68 25.72 -8.03
N GLY A 363 -17.40 25.58 -8.36
CA GLY A 363 -16.84 24.35 -8.89
C GLY A 363 -16.41 23.37 -7.82
N ALA A 364 -16.02 23.84 -6.63
CA ALA A 364 -15.49 23.00 -5.55
C ALA A 364 -16.47 21.90 -5.08
N ALA A 365 -17.78 22.16 -5.18
CA ALA A 365 -18.82 21.20 -4.81
C ALA A 365 -19.19 20.23 -5.95
N LEU A 366 -18.82 20.53 -7.20
CA LEU A 366 -19.23 19.78 -8.40
C LEU A 366 -18.10 18.98 -9.05
N ILE A 367 -16.85 19.36 -8.76
CA ILE A 367 -15.66 18.79 -9.42
C ILE A 367 -14.79 18.11 -8.37
N ASP A 368 -14.93 16.81 -8.24
CA ASP A 368 -14.06 15.92 -7.47
C ASP A 368 -12.98 15.26 -8.35
N ASP A 369 -12.19 14.37 -7.80
CA ASP A 369 -11.15 13.67 -8.54
C ASP A 369 -11.74 12.71 -9.57
N GLU A 370 -12.91 12.10 -9.27
CA GLU A 370 -13.62 11.22 -10.19
C GLU A 370 -14.11 12.01 -11.42
N PHE A 371 -14.69 13.19 -11.23
CA PHE A 371 -15.08 14.07 -12.31
C PHE A 371 -13.89 14.41 -13.22
N LEU A 372 -12.72 14.76 -12.64
CA LEU A 372 -11.51 15.08 -13.41
C LEU A 372 -11.01 13.89 -14.25
N ASP A 373 -11.02 12.69 -13.69
CA ASP A 373 -10.66 11.48 -14.42
C ASP A 373 -11.65 11.15 -15.55
N LEU A 374 -12.96 11.29 -15.29
CA LEU A 374 -14.00 10.99 -16.26
C LEU A 374 -14.05 12.01 -17.39
N ILE A 375 -13.91 13.32 -17.11
CA ILE A 375 -13.96 14.36 -18.14
C ILE A 375 -12.75 14.26 -19.08
N ALA A 376 -11.57 13.88 -18.55
CA ALA A 376 -10.38 13.73 -19.37
C ALA A 376 -10.54 12.69 -20.48
N MET A 377 -11.23 11.58 -20.19
CA MET A 377 -11.50 10.51 -21.18
C MET A 377 -12.80 10.73 -21.95
N GLY A 378 -13.86 11.16 -21.27
CA GLY A 378 -15.18 11.36 -21.87
C GLY A 378 -15.17 12.48 -22.92
N SER A 379 -14.38 13.55 -22.71
CA SER A 379 -14.25 14.64 -23.69
C SER A 379 -13.64 14.21 -25.01
N MET A 380 -12.82 13.16 -25.02
CA MET A 380 -12.24 12.65 -26.28
C MET A 380 -13.29 12.04 -27.23
N LEU A 381 -14.47 11.68 -26.72
CA LEU A 381 -15.54 11.01 -27.45
C LEU A 381 -16.68 11.94 -27.84
N TYR A 382 -16.54 13.24 -27.66
CA TYR A 382 -17.62 14.22 -27.83
C TYR A 382 -18.24 14.18 -29.23
N ASP A 383 -17.44 13.98 -30.27
CA ASP A 383 -17.84 13.92 -31.67
C ASP A 383 -17.93 12.52 -32.27
N ILE A 384 -17.96 11.43 -31.44
CA ILE A 384 -18.03 10.05 -31.91
C ILE A 384 -19.22 9.80 -32.85
N GLY A 385 -20.29 10.56 -32.74
CA GLY A 385 -21.46 10.48 -33.59
C GLY A 385 -21.27 10.97 -35.03
N MET A 386 -20.17 11.68 -35.31
CA MET A 386 -19.79 12.10 -36.66
C MET A 386 -19.65 10.90 -37.64
N VAL A 387 -19.33 9.72 -37.11
CA VAL A 387 -19.30 8.49 -37.89
C VAL A 387 -20.63 8.21 -38.64
N GLY A 388 -21.76 8.67 -38.08
CA GLY A 388 -23.09 8.50 -38.65
C GLY A 388 -23.55 9.61 -39.60
N VAL A 389 -22.74 10.67 -39.75
CA VAL A 389 -23.06 11.76 -40.70
C VAL A 389 -22.58 11.38 -42.11
N PRO A 390 -23.42 11.58 -43.15
CA PRO A 390 -23.03 11.27 -44.54
C PRO A 390 -21.84 12.16 -44.97
N ASP A 391 -20.86 11.56 -45.69
CA ASP A 391 -19.65 12.26 -46.14
C ASP A 391 -19.97 13.48 -47.02
N ARG A 392 -21.04 13.42 -47.86
CA ARG A 392 -21.51 14.55 -48.66
C ARG A 392 -21.87 15.80 -47.81
N VAL A 393 -22.31 15.58 -46.55
CA VAL A 393 -22.67 16.68 -45.64
C VAL A 393 -21.41 17.23 -44.98
N ILE A 394 -20.52 16.37 -44.53
CA ILE A 394 -19.28 16.76 -43.86
C ILE A 394 -18.34 17.50 -44.82
N MET A 395 -18.20 17.02 -46.08
CA MET A 395 -17.26 17.54 -47.07
C MET A 395 -17.84 18.71 -47.87
N LYS A 396 -19.07 19.16 -47.59
CA LYS A 396 -19.71 20.21 -48.35
C LYS A 396 -19.05 21.56 -48.03
N GLN A 397 -18.56 22.24 -49.08
CA GLN A 397 -17.91 23.57 -48.95
C GLN A 397 -18.88 24.75 -49.00
N SER A 398 -20.17 24.50 -49.27
CA SER A 398 -21.23 25.54 -49.29
C SER A 398 -22.09 25.45 -48.03
N VAL A 399 -22.93 26.45 -47.81
CA VAL A 399 -23.89 26.46 -46.69
C VAL A 399 -24.78 25.23 -46.76
N LEU A 400 -24.96 24.54 -45.63
CA LEU A 400 -25.86 23.38 -45.51
C LEU A 400 -27.31 23.84 -45.66
N ASP A 401 -28.10 23.11 -46.42
CA ASP A 401 -29.56 23.26 -46.44
C ASP A 401 -30.19 22.73 -45.13
N GLU A 402 -31.49 22.87 -44.95
CA GLU A 402 -32.18 22.48 -43.70
C GLU A 402 -32.09 20.96 -43.43
N GLU A 403 -32.15 20.15 -44.47
CA GLU A 403 -32.06 18.67 -44.33
C GLU A 403 -30.63 18.24 -43.99
N GLU A 404 -29.65 18.79 -44.67
CA GLU A 404 -28.22 18.59 -44.38
C GLU A 404 -27.85 19.05 -42.99
N ARG A 405 -28.38 20.22 -42.54
CA ARG A 405 -28.20 20.73 -41.19
C ARG A 405 -28.77 19.75 -40.17
N ARG A 406 -30.00 19.26 -40.34
CA ARG A 406 -30.56 18.24 -39.46
C ARG A 406 -29.72 16.97 -39.41
N GLN A 407 -29.20 16.52 -40.56
CA GLN A 407 -28.28 15.36 -40.60
C GLN A 407 -26.98 15.61 -39.83
N MET A 408 -26.44 16.81 -39.89
CA MET A 408 -25.28 17.25 -39.12
C MET A 408 -25.61 17.29 -37.62
N GLU A 409 -26.66 17.93 -37.18
CA GLU A 409 -27.08 18.09 -35.79
C GLU A 409 -27.36 16.71 -35.10
N MET A 410 -27.78 15.71 -35.89
CA MET A 410 -28.00 14.35 -35.37
C MET A 410 -26.75 13.66 -34.82
N HIS A 411 -25.51 14.17 -35.08
CA HIS A 411 -24.32 13.56 -34.52
C HIS A 411 -24.34 13.57 -32.97
N CYS A 412 -24.90 14.60 -32.35
CA CYS A 412 -25.01 14.69 -30.89
C CYS A 412 -25.82 13.52 -30.30
N GLU A 413 -27.03 13.28 -30.80
CA GLU A 413 -27.90 12.20 -30.29
C GLU A 413 -27.38 10.81 -30.70
N ARG A 414 -26.81 10.66 -31.89
CA ARG A 414 -26.20 9.39 -32.34
C ARG A 414 -24.99 9.03 -31.47
N GLY A 415 -24.11 10.01 -31.23
CA GLY A 415 -22.95 9.82 -30.37
C GLY A 415 -23.34 9.41 -28.96
N ALA A 416 -24.28 10.14 -28.37
CA ALA A 416 -24.80 9.82 -27.05
C ALA A 416 -25.41 8.40 -26.99
N THR A 417 -26.22 8.03 -28.00
CA THR A 417 -26.86 6.70 -28.07
C THR A 417 -25.83 5.56 -28.15
N ILE A 418 -24.77 5.74 -28.96
CA ILE A 418 -23.66 4.76 -29.05
C ILE A 418 -22.99 4.58 -27.69
N LEU A 419 -22.64 5.68 -27.04
CA LEU A 419 -21.93 5.64 -25.77
C LEU A 419 -22.82 5.14 -24.62
N GLU A 420 -24.10 5.50 -24.56
CA GLU A 420 -25.06 4.98 -23.59
C GLU A 420 -25.25 3.47 -23.71
N LYS A 421 -25.33 2.97 -24.95
CA LYS A 421 -25.45 1.52 -25.17
C LYS A 421 -24.20 0.77 -24.66
N ALA A 422 -23.01 1.33 -24.89
CA ALA A 422 -21.77 0.77 -24.40
C ALA A 422 -21.63 0.90 -22.87
N SER A 423 -22.04 2.02 -22.29
CA SER A 423 -21.95 2.27 -20.85
C SER A 423 -22.80 1.30 -20.01
N ARG A 424 -23.91 0.79 -20.56
CA ARG A 424 -24.76 -0.22 -19.88
C ARG A 424 -24.06 -1.56 -19.66
N MET A 425 -22.92 -1.79 -20.31
CA MET A 425 -22.09 -3.00 -20.14
C MET A 425 -21.11 -2.86 -18.94
N VAL A 426 -21.06 -1.68 -18.34
CA VAL A 426 -20.14 -1.35 -17.24
C VAL A 426 -20.97 -0.82 -16.08
N GLU A 427 -20.79 -1.41 -14.89
CA GLU A 427 -21.49 -0.94 -13.67
C GLU A 427 -20.93 0.39 -13.17
N GLY A 428 -21.81 1.25 -12.67
CA GLY A 428 -21.46 2.53 -12.06
C GLY A 428 -21.18 3.67 -13.03
N SER A 429 -20.74 4.80 -12.50
CA SER A 429 -20.30 5.96 -13.26
C SER A 429 -19.02 5.61 -14.04
N ASN A 430 -19.00 5.91 -15.31
CA ASN A 430 -17.87 5.60 -16.18
C ASN A 430 -17.71 6.65 -17.28
N TYR A 431 -16.51 6.68 -17.89
CA TYR A 431 -16.21 7.67 -18.93
C TYR A 431 -17.09 7.58 -20.17
N LEU A 432 -17.76 6.43 -20.42
CA LEU A 432 -18.69 6.28 -21.54
C LEU A 432 -20.02 6.99 -21.26
N SER A 433 -20.58 6.85 -20.05
CA SER A 433 -21.80 7.57 -19.64
C SER A 433 -21.54 9.08 -19.56
N PHE A 434 -20.36 9.45 -19.08
CA PHE A 434 -19.91 10.83 -19.02
C PHE A 434 -19.73 11.43 -20.44
N GLY A 435 -19.06 10.67 -21.33
CA GLY A 435 -18.89 11.01 -22.74
C GLY A 435 -20.23 11.11 -23.49
N ALA A 436 -21.20 10.25 -23.16
CA ALA A 436 -22.55 10.31 -23.74
C ALA A 436 -23.25 11.63 -23.39
N SER A 437 -23.11 12.07 -22.14
CA SER A 437 -23.63 13.39 -21.73
C SER A 437 -22.93 14.52 -22.48
N ILE A 438 -21.61 14.47 -22.62
CA ILE A 438 -20.86 15.47 -23.40
C ILE A 438 -21.29 15.46 -24.87
N ALA A 439 -21.32 14.29 -25.51
CA ALA A 439 -21.69 14.15 -26.91
C ALA A 439 -23.08 14.72 -27.22
N ARG A 440 -24.04 14.53 -26.30
CA ARG A 440 -25.40 15.04 -26.46
C ARG A 440 -25.49 16.56 -26.36
N PHE A 441 -24.72 17.18 -25.43
CA PHE A 441 -24.98 18.56 -25.03
C PHE A 441 -23.86 19.54 -25.38
N HIS A 442 -22.75 19.15 -25.99
CA HIS A 442 -21.63 20.05 -26.28
C HIS A 442 -21.97 21.15 -27.32
N GLN A 443 -23.04 20.97 -28.13
CA GLN A 443 -23.54 21.97 -29.08
C GLN A 443 -24.70 22.78 -28.53
N GLU A 444 -25.10 22.57 -27.29
CA GLU A 444 -26.05 23.44 -26.62
C GLU A 444 -25.40 24.79 -26.29
N ARG A 445 -26.20 25.83 -26.28
CA ARG A 445 -25.75 27.18 -25.98
C ARG A 445 -26.35 27.66 -24.65
N TRP A 446 -25.60 28.44 -23.94
CA TRP A 446 -26.01 28.93 -22.61
C TRP A 446 -27.37 29.64 -22.63
N ASP A 447 -27.69 30.38 -23.73
CA ASP A 447 -28.95 31.08 -23.93
C ASP A 447 -30.11 30.16 -24.38
N GLY A 448 -29.88 28.88 -24.66
CA GLY A 448 -30.86 27.91 -25.13
C GLY A 448 -31.10 27.93 -26.64
N SER A 449 -30.33 28.69 -27.43
CA SER A 449 -30.43 28.72 -28.90
C SER A 449 -29.63 27.58 -29.59
N GLY A 450 -29.05 26.64 -28.80
CA GLY A 450 -28.27 25.53 -29.29
C GLY A 450 -29.12 24.32 -29.69
N TYR A 451 -28.46 23.19 -29.97
CA TYR A 451 -29.08 21.92 -30.33
C TYR A 451 -28.42 20.75 -29.60
N PRO A 452 -29.03 19.58 -29.51
CA PRO A 452 -30.26 19.13 -30.18
C PRO A 452 -31.55 19.37 -29.40
N ARG A 453 -31.49 19.82 -28.13
CA ARG A 453 -32.65 19.91 -27.24
C ARG A 453 -33.04 21.33 -26.86
N GLY A 454 -32.18 22.31 -27.15
CA GLY A 454 -32.40 23.70 -26.79
C GLY A 454 -32.43 23.94 -25.26
N VAL A 455 -31.68 23.16 -24.49
CA VAL A 455 -31.54 23.36 -23.03
C VAL A 455 -30.64 24.56 -22.76
N LYS A 456 -30.84 25.25 -21.62
CA LYS A 456 -30.16 26.50 -21.33
C LYS A 456 -29.57 26.55 -19.91
N GLY A 457 -28.55 27.39 -19.76
CA GLY A 457 -28.00 27.69 -18.44
C GLY A 457 -27.44 26.45 -17.75
N ALA A 458 -27.73 26.29 -16.46
CA ALA A 458 -27.25 25.20 -15.64
C ALA A 458 -27.90 23.82 -15.95
N ASP A 459 -28.97 23.79 -16.75
CA ASP A 459 -29.55 22.53 -17.23
C ASP A 459 -28.64 21.83 -18.25
N ILE A 460 -27.69 22.55 -18.86
CA ILE A 460 -26.61 21.96 -19.66
C ILE A 460 -25.60 21.33 -18.70
N PRO A 461 -25.28 20.03 -18.82
CA PRO A 461 -24.27 19.38 -17.97
C PRO A 461 -22.94 20.12 -17.96
N LEU A 462 -22.32 20.29 -16.78
CA LEU A 462 -21.09 21.06 -16.63
C LEU A 462 -19.97 20.60 -17.57
N ALA A 463 -19.79 19.30 -17.73
CA ALA A 463 -18.78 18.74 -18.63
C ALA A 463 -19.01 19.19 -20.10
N ALA A 464 -20.25 19.25 -20.55
CA ALA A 464 -20.59 19.72 -21.90
C ALA A 464 -20.32 21.23 -22.06
N ARG A 465 -20.62 22.04 -21.03
CA ARG A 465 -20.30 23.48 -21.02
C ARG A 465 -18.79 23.73 -21.11
N ILE A 466 -17.98 22.95 -20.42
CA ILE A 466 -16.50 23.02 -20.47
C ILE A 466 -15.99 22.63 -21.87
N VAL A 467 -16.50 21.53 -22.43
CA VAL A 467 -16.11 21.05 -23.77
C VAL A 467 -16.49 22.07 -24.84
N ALA A 468 -17.66 22.71 -24.76
CA ALA A 468 -18.08 23.70 -25.74
C ALA A 468 -17.09 24.88 -25.86
N VAL A 469 -16.56 25.40 -24.77
CA VAL A 469 -15.54 26.47 -24.79
C VAL A 469 -14.23 25.96 -25.39
N ALA A 470 -13.78 24.76 -24.97
CA ALA A 470 -12.52 24.18 -25.43
C ALA A 470 -12.54 23.84 -26.92
N ASP A 471 -13.64 23.28 -27.41
CA ASP A 471 -13.82 22.92 -28.82
C ASP A 471 -13.80 24.16 -29.72
N VAL A 472 -14.58 25.18 -29.41
CA VAL A 472 -14.56 26.43 -30.17
C VAL A 472 -13.20 27.12 -30.15
N TYR A 473 -12.51 27.14 -29.01
CA TYR A 473 -11.17 27.69 -28.92
C TYR A 473 -10.17 26.92 -29.79
N ASP A 474 -10.16 25.57 -29.74
CA ASP A 474 -9.28 24.75 -30.57
C ASP A 474 -9.60 24.92 -32.06
N ALA A 475 -10.90 24.94 -32.41
CA ALA A 475 -11.36 25.19 -33.78
C ALA A 475 -10.95 26.58 -34.31
N LEU A 476 -10.90 27.61 -33.50
CA LEU A 476 -10.48 28.95 -33.88
C LEU A 476 -8.97 29.05 -34.05
N THR A 477 -8.19 28.44 -33.18
CA THR A 477 -6.73 28.62 -33.09
C THR A 477 -5.91 27.68 -33.96
N HIS A 478 -6.55 26.65 -34.55
CA HIS A 478 -5.89 25.73 -35.47
C HIS A 478 -6.39 25.91 -36.90
N ARG A 479 -5.50 25.68 -37.87
CA ARG A 479 -5.82 25.77 -39.30
C ARG A 479 -6.76 24.64 -39.65
N ARG A 480 -7.83 24.95 -40.41
CA ARG A 480 -8.71 23.96 -41.06
C ARG A 480 -8.59 24.10 -42.58
N THR A 481 -8.94 23.05 -43.36
CA THR A 481 -8.80 23.01 -44.82
C THR A 481 -9.52 24.20 -45.49
N TRP A 482 -10.63 24.62 -44.89
CA TRP A 482 -11.50 25.70 -45.39
C TRP A 482 -11.36 27.05 -44.64
N ARG A 483 -10.53 27.10 -43.59
CA ARG A 483 -10.31 28.32 -42.81
C ARG A 483 -8.92 28.39 -42.21
N PRO A 484 -8.17 29.50 -42.41
CA PRO A 484 -6.92 29.73 -41.68
C PRO A 484 -7.19 29.84 -40.17
N ALA A 485 -6.15 29.60 -39.36
CA ALA A 485 -6.21 29.85 -37.93
C ALA A 485 -6.47 31.35 -37.66
N VAL A 486 -7.37 31.61 -36.73
CA VAL A 486 -7.67 32.98 -36.26
C VAL A 486 -6.54 33.42 -35.33
N PRO A 487 -6.09 34.71 -35.41
CA PRO A 487 -5.12 35.25 -34.47
C PRO A 487 -5.58 35.07 -33.01
N LEU A 488 -4.65 34.69 -32.11
CA LEU A 488 -4.97 34.37 -30.72
C LEU A 488 -5.81 35.45 -30.01
N ALA A 489 -5.45 36.75 -30.21
CA ALA A 489 -6.16 37.84 -29.58
C ALA A 489 -7.64 37.93 -30.04
N GLU A 490 -7.90 37.61 -31.31
CA GLU A 490 -9.24 37.60 -31.87
C GLU A 490 -10.03 36.37 -31.38
N ALA A 491 -9.41 35.18 -31.31
CA ALA A 491 -10.04 34.00 -30.76
C ALA A 491 -10.45 34.21 -29.28
N LEU A 492 -9.59 34.81 -28.48
CA LEU A 492 -9.87 35.14 -27.08
C LEU A 492 -11.03 36.14 -26.96
N ARG A 493 -11.08 37.13 -27.85
CA ARG A 493 -12.21 38.11 -27.87
C ARG A 493 -13.52 37.40 -28.21
N MET A 494 -13.53 36.50 -29.21
CA MET A 494 -14.75 35.74 -29.57
C MET A 494 -15.26 34.88 -28.41
N ILE A 495 -14.37 34.25 -27.63
CA ILE A 495 -14.77 33.51 -26.43
C ILE A 495 -15.35 34.45 -25.38
N THR A 496 -14.75 35.64 -25.17
CA THR A 496 -15.27 36.64 -24.22
C THR A 496 -16.65 37.14 -24.64
N ASP A 497 -16.84 37.50 -25.91
CA ASP A 497 -18.10 38.02 -26.46
C ASP A 497 -19.21 36.97 -26.41
N GLY A 498 -18.87 35.69 -26.43
CA GLY A 498 -19.78 34.54 -26.28
C GLY A 498 -20.25 34.26 -24.87
N ALA A 499 -19.64 34.86 -23.84
CA ALA A 499 -20.02 34.64 -22.46
C ALA A 499 -21.47 35.10 -22.18
N GLY A 500 -22.26 34.23 -21.52
CA GLY A 500 -23.67 34.49 -21.24
C GLY A 500 -24.65 34.27 -22.42
N THR A 501 -24.12 34.02 -23.62
CA THR A 501 -24.92 33.65 -24.81
C THR A 501 -24.57 32.24 -25.30
N GLN A 502 -23.42 32.08 -25.88
CA GLN A 502 -22.94 30.75 -26.31
C GLN A 502 -22.35 29.93 -25.15
N PHE A 503 -21.60 30.60 -24.28
CA PHE A 503 -20.82 29.95 -23.25
C PHE A 503 -21.27 30.30 -21.84
N ASP A 504 -21.10 29.37 -20.91
CA ASP A 504 -21.23 29.61 -19.48
C ASP A 504 -20.17 30.63 -19.01
N PRO A 505 -20.59 31.77 -18.40
CA PRO A 505 -19.66 32.80 -17.92
C PRO A 505 -18.61 32.25 -16.93
N ALA A 506 -18.98 31.32 -16.04
CA ALA A 506 -18.05 30.73 -15.08
C ALA A 506 -16.98 29.85 -15.77
N VAL A 507 -17.35 29.11 -16.81
CA VAL A 507 -16.41 28.32 -17.62
C VAL A 507 -15.45 29.25 -18.38
N VAL A 508 -15.97 30.36 -18.93
CA VAL A 508 -15.14 31.34 -19.63
C VAL A 508 -14.14 31.97 -18.66
N GLU A 509 -14.53 32.29 -17.44
CA GLU A 509 -13.61 32.81 -16.42
C GLU A 509 -12.48 31.81 -16.11
N ALA A 510 -12.80 30.53 -15.88
CA ALA A 510 -11.83 29.48 -15.64
C ALA A 510 -10.89 29.27 -16.85
N PHE A 511 -11.44 29.32 -18.07
CA PHE A 511 -10.65 29.27 -19.30
C PHE A 511 -9.60 30.39 -19.35
N PHE A 512 -9.96 31.63 -18.98
CA PHE A 512 -9.02 32.74 -18.96
C PHE A 512 -7.95 32.57 -17.87
N GLN A 513 -8.27 32.00 -16.72
CA GLN A 513 -7.26 31.63 -15.72
C GLN A 513 -6.22 30.64 -16.29
N VAL A 514 -6.67 29.62 -17.03
CA VAL A 514 -5.78 28.68 -17.72
C VAL A 514 -4.92 29.40 -18.76
N MET A 515 -5.49 30.32 -19.56
CA MET A 515 -4.74 31.07 -20.58
C MET A 515 -3.64 31.94 -19.97
N LYS A 516 -3.87 32.55 -18.80
CA LYS A 516 -2.85 33.31 -18.05
C LYS A 516 -1.72 32.39 -17.60
N LEU A 517 -2.03 31.23 -17.01
CA LEU A 517 -1.03 30.25 -16.56
C LEU A 517 -0.18 29.73 -17.72
N ARG A 518 -0.74 29.56 -18.90
CA ARG A 518 -0.01 29.15 -20.12
C ARG A 518 0.86 30.28 -20.72
N GLY A 519 0.89 31.48 -20.12
CA GLY A 519 1.61 32.64 -20.66
C GLY A 519 1.08 33.15 -22.01
N ARG A 520 -0.16 32.80 -22.36
CA ARG A 520 -0.83 33.20 -23.60
C ARG A 520 -1.61 34.52 -23.44
N MET A 521 -1.66 35.06 -22.23
CA MET A 521 -2.17 36.36 -21.88
C MET A 521 -1.17 37.06 -20.94
N ARG A 522 -0.96 38.39 -21.16
CA ARG A 522 -0.22 39.26 -20.24
C ARG A 522 -1.13 39.88 -19.21
#